data_f0d54572d7f11995294c21fd066edcda
#
_entry.id   f0d54572d7f11995294c21fd066edcda
#
_cell.length_a   1.000
_cell.length_b   1.000
_cell.length_c   1.000
_cell.angle_alpha   90.00
_cell.angle_beta   90.00
_cell.angle_gamma   90.00
#
_symmetry.space_group_name_H-M   'P 1'
#
loop_
_entity.id
_entity.type
_entity.pdbx_description
1 polymer ?
#
loop_
_entity_poly.entity_id
_entity_poly.type
_entity_poly.pdbx_seq_one_letter_code
_entity_poly.pdbx_strand_id
1 'polypeptide(L)'
;MNRDARVETAISHWAPRLISNGVLLADFQEVTGQIQRWEDWCAAWCLRAADHEGLGRASLEDGYHLTAGEHLSRAALYYHFAKFMFVNDVAQMRAAHAKAIECKQLALPHLRPPGERVEIPYCGSYLAGYLRRPSGAARPPIMIMVPGLESAKEEMEAYELPFLSRGMATLLVDGPGQGEAEYEHPIRGDFEVPAAAIVDWVLTRTDVDTTRIGLWGVSMGGYLAPRAAAFEKRVTACIALAGPFDFQDIWDNLPELSRETFRVRSHCATQHEAKAYSAALTLKGELRDRSTVRFSF
;
A
#
# COMPACT_ATOMS: atom_id res chain seq x y z
N MET A 1 24.96 -18.27 17.08
CA MET A 1 23.52 -18.24 17.36
C MET A 1 22.81 -18.37 16.01
N ASN A 2 21.77 -19.20 15.92
CA ASN A 2 20.97 -19.24 14.71
C ASN A 2 20.12 -17.94 14.61
N ARG A 3 20.00 -17.41 13.42
CA ARG A 3 19.13 -16.27 13.13
C ARG A 3 17.67 -16.63 13.42
N ASP A 4 16.87 -15.66 13.86
CA ASP A 4 15.42 -15.81 14.05
C ASP A 4 14.73 -16.26 12.75
N ALA A 5 13.91 -17.30 12.81
CA ALA A 5 13.21 -17.84 11.65
C ALA A 5 12.28 -16.83 10.97
N ARG A 6 11.74 -15.86 11.71
CA ARG A 6 10.93 -14.76 11.16
C ARG A 6 11.77 -13.86 10.26
N VAL A 7 13.01 -13.57 10.66
CA VAL A 7 13.97 -12.78 9.86
C VAL A 7 14.35 -13.56 8.59
N GLU A 8 14.65 -14.86 8.70
CA GLU A 8 14.96 -15.69 7.54
C GLU A 8 13.79 -15.76 6.56
N THR A 9 12.57 -15.92 7.07
CA THR A 9 11.35 -15.89 6.27
C THR A 9 11.15 -14.55 5.58
N ALA A 10 11.33 -13.44 6.31
CA ALA A 10 11.21 -12.09 5.74
C ALA A 10 12.22 -11.86 4.62
N ILE A 11 13.46 -12.29 4.80
CA ILE A 11 14.53 -12.17 3.79
C ILE A 11 14.22 -13.05 2.58
N SER A 12 13.93 -14.34 2.78
CA SER A 12 13.80 -15.29 1.67
C SER A 12 12.50 -15.08 0.86
N HIS A 13 11.40 -14.80 1.55
CA HIS A 13 10.09 -14.72 0.89
C HIS A 13 9.84 -13.35 0.25
N TRP A 14 10.26 -12.26 0.91
CA TRP A 14 9.92 -10.90 0.47
C TRP A 14 11.05 -10.14 -0.23
N ALA A 15 12.29 -10.66 -0.29
CA ALA A 15 13.37 -10.00 -1.00
C ALA A 15 13.01 -9.58 -2.44
N PRO A 16 12.38 -10.44 -3.27
CA PRO A 16 12.00 -10.05 -4.62
C PRO A 16 11.05 -8.86 -4.64
N ARG A 17 10.12 -8.78 -3.68
CA ARG A 17 9.17 -7.66 -3.56
C ARG A 17 9.88 -6.37 -3.16
N LEU A 18 10.74 -6.41 -2.13
CA LEU A 18 11.47 -5.23 -1.67
C LEU A 18 12.30 -4.63 -2.81
N ILE A 19 13.05 -5.49 -3.51
CA ILE A 19 13.93 -5.07 -4.63
C ILE A 19 13.10 -4.52 -5.81
N SER A 20 12.02 -5.21 -6.20
CA SER A 20 11.17 -4.75 -7.32
C SER A 20 10.43 -3.44 -7.02
N ASN A 21 10.20 -3.13 -5.75
CA ASN A 21 9.58 -1.88 -5.33
C ASN A 21 10.58 -0.74 -5.12
N GLY A 22 11.88 -0.95 -5.33
CA GLY A 22 12.89 0.10 -5.38
C GLY A 22 13.88 0.11 -4.21
N VAL A 23 13.88 -0.92 -3.35
CA VAL A 23 14.98 -1.11 -2.39
C VAL A 23 16.26 -1.48 -3.16
N LEU A 24 17.33 -0.74 -2.94
CA LEU A 24 18.61 -1.05 -3.56
C LEU A 24 19.15 -2.37 -3.01
N LEU A 25 19.63 -3.23 -3.90
CA LEU A 25 20.15 -4.55 -3.50
C LEU A 25 21.28 -4.44 -2.46
N ALA A 26 22.16 -3.45 -2.60
CA ALA A 26 23.24 -3.22 -1.64
C ALA A 26 22.71 -2.88 -0.24
N ASP A 27 21.71 -1.99 -0.16
CA ASP A 27 21.07 -1.60 1.09
C ASP A 27 20.32 -2.79 1.72
N PHE A 28 19.61 -3.56 0.89
CA PHE A 28 18.94 -4.78 1.34
C PHE A 28 19.91 -5.76 2.00
N GLN A 29 21.05 -6.03 1.33
CA GLN A 29 22.06 -6.96 1.83
C GLN A 29 22.74 -6.44 3.11
N GLU A 30 23.06 -5.14 3.15
CA GLU A 30 23.68 -4.52 4.31
C GLU A 30 22.76 -4.56 5.54
N VAL A 31 21.51 -4.09 5.39
CA VAL A 31 20.55 -4.05 6.49
C VAL A 31 20.21 -5.45 6.97
N THR A 32 19.82 -6.35 6.06
CA THR A 32 19.40 -7.69 6.44
C THR A 32 20.56 -8.56 6.95
N GLY A 33 21.79 -8.29 6.52
CA GLY A 33 23.00 -8.97 6.99
C GLY A 33 23.26 -8.78 8.49
N GLN A 34 22.81 -7.66 9.07
CA GLN A 34 23.03 -7.30 10.48
C GLN A 34 21.91 -7.81 11.39
N ILE A 35 20.71 -8.09 10.88
CA ILE A 35 19.54 -8.46 11.68
C ILE A 35 19.65 -9.93 12.09
N GLN A 36 19.66 -10.19 13.41
CA GLN A 36 19.66 -11.53 13.99
C GLN A 36 18.30 -11.88 14.62
N ARG A 37 17.60 -10.91 15.20
CA ARG A 37 16.31 -11.06 15.87
C ARG A 37 15.25 -10.22 15.18
N TRP A 38 14.01 -10.69 15.20
CA TRP A 38 12.90 -9.96 14.60
C TRP A 38 12.67 -8.58 15.25
N GLU A 39 12.89 -8.47 16.53
CA GLU A 39 12.76 -7.23 17.30
C GLU A 39 13.68 -6.11 16.80
N ASP A 40 14.79 -6.44 16.14
CA ASP A 40 15.75 -5.49 15.59
C ASP A 40 15.38 -5.00 14.17
N TRP A 41 14.38 -5.64 13.51
CA TRP A 41 14.00 -5.37 12.12
C TRP A 41 13.66 -3.91 11.86
N CYS A 42 12.72 -3.36 12.62
CA CYS A 42 12.22 -2.01 12.41
C CYS A 42 13.33 -0.96 12.60
N ALA A 43 14.11 -1.09 13.68
CA ALA A 43 15.19 -0.17 13.97
C ALA A 43 16.29 -0.18 12.90
N ALA A 44 16.67 -1.36 12.40
CA ALA A 44 17.70 -1.49 11.36
C ALA A 44 17.29 -0.82 10.05
N TRP A 45 16.05 -1.05 9.60
CA TRP A 45 15.54 -0.38 8.41
C TRP A 45 15.36 1.12 8.60
N CYS A 46 14.94 1.58 9.80
CA CYS A 46 14.83 3.00 10.12
C CYS A 46 16.19 3.73 10.06
N LEU A 47 17.27 3.09 10.49
CA LEU A 47 18.60 3.67 10.39
C LEU A 47 18.98 3.93 8.93
N ARG A 48 18.78 2.94 8.05
CA ARG A 48 19.08 3.11 6.62
C ARG A 48 18.15 4.12 5.94
N ALA A 49 16.88 4.14 6.35
CA ALA A 49 15.92 5.15 5.87
C ALA A 49 16.38 6.57 6.26
N ALA A 50 16.90 6.76 7.47
CA ALA A 50 17.38 8.06 7.95
C ALA A 50 18.58 8.58 7.15
N ASP A 51 19.46 7.71 6.64
CA ASP A 51 20.54 8.12 5.74
C ASP A 51 19.98 8.78 4.48
N HIS A 52 18.98 8.13 3.83
CA HIS A 52 18.32 8.69 2.67
C HIS A 52 17.49 9.94 2.99
N GLU A 53 16.82 10.00 4.12
CA GLU A 53 16.13 11.21 4.58
C GLU A 53 17.11 12.37 4.71
N GLY A 54 18.28 12.17 5.35
CA GLY A 54 19.30 13.19 5.50
C GLY A 54 19.81 13.73 4.16
N LEU A 55 20.13 12.83 3.22
CA LEU A 55 20.56 13.20 1.86
C LEU A 55 19.46 13.96 1.10
N GLY A 56 18.20 13.53 1.25
CA GLY A 56 17.07 14.18 0.60
C GLY A 56 16.82 15.59 1.14
N ARG A 57 16.87 15.77 2.46
CA ARG A 57 16.70 17.10 3.08
C ARG A 57 17.84 18.06 2.73
N ALA A 58 19.09 17.60 2.79
CA ALA A 58 20.24 18.41 2.35
C ALA A 58 20.10 18.82 0.87
N SER A 59 19.67 17.89 0.00
CA SER A 59 19.41 18.20 -1.41
C SER A 59 18.30 19.24 -1.62
N LEU A 60 17.26 19.26 -0.74
CA LEU A 60 16.24 20.32 -0.77
C LEU A 60 16.82 21.68 -0.42
N GLU A 61 17.65 21.75 0.64
CA GLU A 61 18.31 22.98 1.09
C GLU A 61 19.22 23.55 -0.01
N ASP A 62 19.91 22.68 -0.74
CA ASP A 62 20.79 23.03 -1.85
C ASP A 62 20.05 23.32 -3.17
N GLY A 63 18.72 23.14 -3.24
CA GLY A 63 17.90 23.35 -4.44
C GLY A 63 17.96 22.22 -5.48
N TYR A 64 18.51 21.05 -5.13
CA TYR A 64 18.57 19.87 -6.02
C TYR A 64 17.28 19.04 -5.93
N HIS A 65 16.17 19.63 -6.39
CA HIS A 65 14.83 19.10 -6.19
C HIS A 65 14.61 17.67 -6.70
N LEU A 66 15.17 17.30 -7.87
CA LEU A 66 15.03 15.93 -8.38
C LEU A 66 15.73 14.93 -7.48
N THR A 67 16.97 15.19 -7.12
CA THR A 67 17.76 14.35 -6.19
C THR A 67 17.06 14.23 -4.84
N ALA A 68 16.53 15.33 -4.32
CA ALA A 68 15.76 15.37 -3.10
C ALA A 68 14.52 14.45 -3.17
N GLY A 69 13.73 14.57 -4.25
CA GLY A 69 12.56 13.73 -4.48
C GLY A 69 12.89 12.24 -4.50
N GLU A 70 13.96 11.85 -5.17
CA GLU A 70 14.43 10.47 -5.25
C GLU A 70 14.88 9.92 -3.89
N HIS A 71 15.71 10.67 -3.13
CA HIS A 71 16.16 10.25 -1.82
C HIS A 71 15.02 10.20 -0.80
N LEU A 72 14.15 11.20 -0.77
CA LEU A 72 13.00 11.23 0.15
C LEU A 72 11.98 10.13 -0.16
N SER A 73 11.72 9.83 -1.45
CA SER A 73 10.86 8.71 -1.83
C SER A 73 11.46 7.37 -1.40
N ARG A 74 12.78 7.20 -1.53
CA ARG A 74 13.49 6.01 -1.05
C ARG A 74 13.47 5.90 0.47
N ALA A 75 13.67 7.01 1.19
CA ALA A 75 13.52 7.05 2.64
C ALA A 75 12.12 6.61 3.08
N ALA A 76 11.08 7.14 2.42
CA ALA A 76 9.70 6.76 2.69
C ALA A 76 9.45 5.25 2.48
N LEU A 77 9.99 4.68 1.40
CA LEU A 77 9.92 3.26 1.11
C LEU A 77 10.63 2.42 2.19
N TYR A 78 11.81 2.84 2.66
CA TYR A 78 12.56 2.09 3.67
C TYR A 78 11.92 2.18 5.05
N TYR A 79 11.38 3.34 5.44
CA TYR A 79 10.55 3.47 6.63
C TYR A 79 9.26 2.63 6.53
N HIS A 80 8.66 2.52 5.35
CA HIS A 80 7.56 1.60 5.12
C HIS A 80 7.99 0.15 5.34
N PHE A 81 9.13 -0.29 4.80
CA PHE A 81 9.62 -1.65 5.04
C PHE A 81 10.11 -1.90 6.46
N ALA A 82 10.46 -0.86 7.22
CA ALA A 82 10.69 -0.96 8.65
C ALA A 82 9.41 -1.39 9.41
N LYS A 83 8.25 -0.84 9.04
CA LYS A 83 6.95 -1.19 9.65
C LYS A 83 6.30 -2.44 9.04
N PHE A 84 6.62 -2.80 7.82
CA PHE A 84 5.96 -3.71 6.89
C PHE A 84 5.16 -4.85 7.53
N MET A 85 5.78 -5.78 8.23
CA MET A 85 5.13 -6.87 9.00
C MET A 85 5.47 -6.76 10.49
N PHE A 86 6.02 -5.64 10.89
CA PHE A 86 6.52 -5.41 12.24
C PHE A 86 5.39 -4.95 13.16
N VAL A 87 4.55 -5.90 13.57
CA VAL A 87 3.35 -5.64 14.39
C VAL A 87 3.50 -5.99 15.87
N ASN A 88 4.68 -6.48 16.27
CA ASN A 88 4.97 -6.86 17.65
C ASN A 88 5.28 -5.65 18.58
N ASP A 89 5.67 -4.51 18.01
CA ASP A 89 5.79 -3.23 18.69
C ASP A 89 5.07 -2.14 17.91
N VAL A 90 3.80 -1.91 18.25
CA VAL A 90 2.93 -0.96 17.55
C VAL A 90 3.43 0.48 17.69
N ALA A 91 4.08 0.83 18.80
CA ALA A 91 4.63 2.18 18.98
C ALA A 91 5.78 2.45 18.02
N GLN A 92 6.71 1.52 17.90
CA GLN A 92 7.83 1.61 16.96
C GLN A 92 7.33 1.56 15.51
N MET A 93 6.36 0.68 15.21
CA MET A 93 5.71 0.60 13.89
C MET A 93 5.08 1.93 13.48
N ARG A 94 4.33 2.57 14.38
CA ARG A 94 3.69 3.88 14.14
C ARG A 94 4.71 4.99 13.90
N ALA A 95 5.81 5.01 14.69
CA ALA A 95 6.88 5.98 14.52
C ALA A 95 7.55 5.86 13.15
N ALA A 96 7.88 4.65 12.71
CA ALA A 96 8.41 4.40 11.38
C ALA A 96 7.43 4.82 10.28
N HIS A 97 6.14 4.50 10.43
CA HIS A 97 5.11 4.90 9.47
C HIS A 97 4.95 6.42 9.37
N ALA A 98 4.97 7.14 10.49
CA ALA A 98 4.91 8.60 10.48
C ALA A 98 6.07 9.21 9.68
N LYS A 99 7.28 8.64 9.81
CA LYS A 99 8.44 9.01 9.01
C LYS A 99 8.28 8.69 7.52
N ALA A 100 7.70 7.54 7.18
CA ALA A 100 7.39 7.18 5.79
C ALA A 100 6.46 8.21 5.14
N ILE A 101 5.39 8.59 5.84
CA ILE A 101 4.42 9.59 5.40
C ILE A 101 5.09 10.96 5.21
N GLU A 102 5.84 11.43 6.20
CA GLU A 102 6.55 12.71 6.17
C GLU A 102 7.50 12.79 4.96
N CYS A 103 8.36 11.79 4.79
CA CYS A 103 9.32 11.74 3.68
C CYS A 103 8.61 11.68 2.34
N LYS A 104 7.52 10.91 2.19
CA LYS A 104 6.77 10.84 0.94
C LYS A 104 6.08 12.16 0.61
N GLN A 105 5.51 12.84 1.59
CA GLN A 105 4.89 14.17 1.40
C GLN A 105 5.92 15.21 0.91
N LEU A 106 7.13 15.19 1.47
CA LEU A 106 8.23 16.04 1.01
C LEU A 106 8.70 15.66 -0.40
N ALA A 107 8.68 14.38 -0.77
CA ALA A 107 9.11 13.91 -2.08
C ALA A 107 8.12 14.26 -3.19
N LEU A 108 6.80 14.13 -2.94
CA LEU A 108 5.74 14.18 -3.96
C LEU A 108 5.83 15.37 -4.94
N PRO A 109 6.08 16.64 -4.50
CA PRO A 109 6.19 17.78 -5.42
C PRO A 109 7.38 17.68 -6.38
N HIS A 110 8.38 16.89 -6.04
CA HIS A 110 9.66 16.78 -6.75
C HIS A 110 9.77 15.51 -7.60
N LEU A 111 8.77 14.61 -7.53
CA LEU A 111 8.69 13.41 -8.38
C LEU A 111 8.33 13.78 -9.84
N ARG A 112 8.52 12.85 -10.74
CA ARG A 112 8.16 12.99 -12.16
C ARG A 112 7.22 11.88 -12.62
N PRO A 113 5.94 12.25 -12.91
CA PRO A 113 5.29 13.54 -12.67
C PRO A 113 5.16 13.84 -11.18
N PRO A 114 4.96 15.11 -10.80
CA PRO A 114 4.73 15.46 -9.39
C PRO A 114 3.40 14.92 -8.88
N GLY A 115 3.29 14.81 -7.55
CA GLY A 115 2.09 14.34 -6.87
C GLY A 115 1.65 15.25 -5.75
N GLU A 116 0.48 14.98 -5.22
CA GLU A 116 -0.11 15.64 -4.04
C GLU A 116 -0.68 14.61 -3.07
N ARG A 117 -0.59 14.88 -1.76
CA ARG A 117 -1.34 14.14 -0.75
C ARG A 117 -2.78 14.62 -0.75
N VAL A 118 -3.71 13.67 -0.65
CA VAL A 118 -5.14 13.95 -0.60
C VAL A 118 -5.78 13.25 0.60
N GLU A 119 -6.85 13.83 1.11
CA GLU A 119 -7.66 13.29 2.19
C GLU A 119 -9.10 13.11 1.69
N ILE A 120 -9.55 11.88 1.69
CA ILE A 120 -10.86 11.47 1.17
C ILE A 120 -11.79 11.29 2.38
N PRO A 121 -12.85 12.07 2.54
CA PRO A 121 -13.75 11.95 3.68
C PRO A 121 -14.33 10.54 3.84
N TYR A 122 -14.21 9.96 5.03
CA TYR A 122 -14.69 8.62 5.33
C TYR A 122 -15.00 8.44 6.81
N CYS A 123 -16.24 8.03 7.15
CA CYS A 123 -16.68 7.67 8.52
C CYS A 123 -16.28 8.68 9.62
N GLY A 124 -16.43 9.98 9.36
CA GLY A 124 -16.08 11.04 10.33
C GLY A 124 -14.58 11.35 10.42
N SER A 125 -13.75 10.68 9.62
CA SER A 125 -12.32 10.87 9.45
C SER A 125 -12.00 10.95 7.95
N TYR A 126 -10.86 10.39 7.49
CA TYR A 126 -10.48 10.34 6.08
C TYR A 126 -9.70 9.07 5.73
N LEU A 127 -9.68 8.75 4.44
CA LEU A 127 -8.71 7.83 3.85
C LEU A 127 -7.63 8.67 3.17
N ALA A 128 -6.37 8.39 3.50
CA ALA A 128 -5.24 9.11 2.91
C ALA A 128 -4.86 8.53 1.55
N GLY A 129 -4.53 9.39 0.60
CA GLY A 129 -4.07 8.98 -0.73
C GLY A 129 -2.98 9.88 -1.28
N TYR A 130 -2.33 9.39 -2.36
CA TYR A 130 -1.41 10.16 -3.20
C TYR A 130 -1.96 10.19 -4.61
N LEU A 131 -2.24 11.39 -5.12
CA LEU A 131 -2.71 11.62 -6.48
C LEU A 131 -1.54 12.10 -7.34
N ARG A 132 -1.28 11.42 -8.45
CA ARG A 132 -0.32 11.85 -9.47
C ARG A 132 -1.00 11.89 -10.84
N ARG A 133 -0.65 12.88 -11.65
CA ARG A 133 -1.21 13.08 -12.99
C ARG A 133 -0.10 13.12 -14.03
N PRO A 134 -0.29 12.45 -15.18
CA PRO A 134 0.68 12.47 -16.25
C PRO A 134 0.82 13.88 -16.82
N SER A 135 2.00 14.24 -17.29
CA SER A 135 2.23 15.52 -18.00
C SER A 135 1.49 15.56 -19.32
N GLY A 136 0.93 16.71 -19.67
CA GLY A 136 0.35 16.97 -21.01
C GLY A 136 -1.10 16.52 -21.20
N ALA A 137 -1.73 15.84 -20.24
CA ALA A 137 -3.14 15.47 -20.30
C ALA A 137 -3.97 16.40 -19.40
N ALA A 138 -4.94 17.11 -19.98
CA ALA A 138 -5.79 18.02 -19.21
C ALA A 138 -6.74 17.26 -18.26
N ARG A 139 -7.31 16.15 -18.71
CA ARG A 139 -8.21 15.28 -17.94
C ARG A 139 -7.91 13.81 -18.26
N PRO A 140 -6.86 13.22 -17.68
CA PRO A 140 -6.53 11.82 -17.90
C PRO A 140 -7.55 10.88 -17.24
N PRO A 141 -7.75 9.64 -17.76
CA PRO A 141 -8.42 8.58 -17.00
C PRO A 141 -7.67 8.34 -15.69
N ILE A 142 -8.37 7.87 -14.67
CA ILE A 142 -7.78 7.65 -13.34
C ILE A 142 -7.81 6.17 -12.95
N MET A 143 -6.68 5.67 -12.44
CA MET A 143 -6.57 4.35 -11.81
C MET A 143 -6.46 4.52 -10.30
N ILE A 144 -7.46 4.07 -9.57
CA ILE A 144 -7.43 3.95 -8.11
C ILE A 144 -6.70 2.66 -7.78
N MET A 145 -5.66 2.74 -6.95
CA MET A 145 -4.76 1.63 -6.66
C MET A 145 -4.82 1.29 -5.17
N VAL A 146 -5.20 0.04 -4.89
CA VAL A 146 -5.42 -0.49 -3.54
C VAL A 146 -4.29 -1.45 -3.16
N PRO A 147 -3.56 -1.18 -2.06
CA PRO A 147 -2.45 -2.01 -1.63
C PRO A 147 -2.88 -3.37 -1.07
N GLY A 148 -1.89 -4.25 -0.83
CA GLY A 148 -2.07 -5.54 -0.19
C GLY A 148 -2.20 -5.46 1.33
N LEU A 149 -2.22 -6.63 2.00
CA LEU A 149 -2.37 -6.75 3.44
C LEU A 149 -1.26 -6.01 4.21
N GLU A 150 -0.01 -6.25 3.88
CA GLU A 150 1.14 -5.66 4.57
C GLU A 150 1.55 -4.31 3.99
N SER A 151 1.00 -3.96 2.82
CA SER A 151 1.34 -2.78 2.04
C SER A 151 0.68 -1.51 2.55
N ALA A 152 1.14 -0.38 2.01
CA ALA A 152 0.54 0.93 2.12
C ALA A 152 0.88 1.74 0.87
N LYS A 153 0.25 2.89 0.69
CA LYS A 153 0.45 3.77 -0.48
C LYS A 153 1.90 4.18 -0.71
N GLU A 154 2.75 4.21 0.34
CA GLU A 154 4.17 4.53 0.26
C GLU A 154 4.98 3.54 -0.59
N GLU A 155 4.54 2.28 -0.66
CA GLU A 155 5.20 1.22 -1.42
C GLU A 155 4.84 1.23 -2.92
N MET A 156 3.75 1.88 -3.31
CA MET A 156 3.08 1.61 -4.59
C MET A 156 3.70 2.31 -5.81
N GLU A 157 4.78 3.09 -5.65
CA GLU A 157 5.35 3.90 -6.74
C GLU A 157 5.76 3.07 -7.96
N ALA A 158 6.37 1.90 -7.75
CA ALA A 158 6.78 1.03 -8.84
C ALA A 158 5.58 0.52 -9.68
N TYR A 159 4.42 0.35 -9.04
CA TYR A 159 3.19 -0.09 -9.72
C TYR A 159 2.47 1.05 -10.45
N GLU A 160 2.60 2.30 -9.99
CA GLU A 160 1.91 3.43 -10.62
C GLU A 160 2.62 3.94 -11.89
N LEU A 161 3.95 3.85 -11.96
CA LEU A 161 4.74 4.37 -13.08
C LEU A 161 4.28 3.85 -14.46
N PRO A 162 3.91 2.57 -14.63
CA PRO A 162 3.36 2.06 -15.88
C PRO A 162 2.05 2.74 -16.32
N PHE A 163 1.20 3.16 -15.40
CA PHE A 163 -0.04 3.88 -15.68
C PHE A 163 0.23 5.33 -16.04
N LEU A 164 1.05 6.00 -15.25
CA LEU A 164 1.47 7.39 -15.51
C LEU A 164 2.13 7.55 -16.88
N SER A 165 3.03 6.62 -17.24
CA SER A 165 3.72 6.63 -18.56
C SER A 165 2.78 6.38 -19.73
N ARG A 166 1.56 5.84 -19.49
CA ARG A 166 0.52 5.62 -20.49
C ARG A 166 -0.56 6.71 -20.48
N GLY A 167 -0.30 7.83 -19.82
CA GLY A 167 -1.22 8.96 -19.81
C GLY A 167 -2.42 8.80 -18.86
N MET A 168 -2.33 7.94 -17.86
CA MET A 168 -3.35 7.77 -16.83
C MET A 168 -2.93 8.44 -15.54
N ALA A 169 -3.86 9.10 -14.84
CA ALA A 169 -3.65 9.51 -13.45
C ALA A 169 -3.71 8.29 -12.52
N THR A 170 -3.02 8.36 -11.40
CA THR A 170 -3.03 7.34 -10.35
C THR A 170 -3.46 7.95 -9.02
N LEU A 171 -4.30 7.24 -8.29
CA LEU A 171 -4.67 7.53 -6.91
C LEU A 171 -4.30 6.32 -6.05
N LEU A 172 -3.15 6.38 -5.40
CA LEU A 172 -2.76 5.39 -4.41
C LEU A 172 -3.52 5.70 -3.13
N VAL A 173 -4.28 4.75 -2.58
CA VAL A 173 -5.12 5.01 -1.41
C VAL A 173 -5.03 3.90 -0.38
N ASP A 174 -4.86 4.28 0.89
CA ASP A 174 -4.97 3.37 2.02
C ASP A 174 -6.44 3.19 2.39
N GLY A 175 -6.96 1.98 2.22
CA GLY A 175 -8.29 1.61 2.69
C GLY A 175 -8.29 1.16 4.16
N PRO A 176 -9.46 0.83 4.73
CA PRO A 176 -9.57 0.27 6.07
C PRO A 176 -8.63 -0.93 6.27
N GLY A 177 -7.89 -0.93 7.38
CA GLY A 177 -6.87 -1.93 7.68
C GLY A 177 -5.55 -1.74 6.92
N GLN A 178 -5.37 -0.63 6.20
CA GLN A 178 -4.17 -0.36 5.42
C GLN A 178 -3.59 1.01 5.78
N GLY A 179 -2.26 1.10 5.78
CA GLY A 179 -1.51 2.34 5.94
C GLY A 179 -2.00 3.24 7.06
N GLU A 180 -2.34 4.50 6.74
CA GLU A 180 -2.80 5.46 7.76
C GLU A 180 -4.15 5.05 8.38
N ALA A 181 -5.03 4.39 7.62
CA ALA A 181 -6.33 3.99 8.09
C ALA A 181 -6.32 2.77 9.03
N GLU A 182 -5.26 1.94 9.04
CA GLU A 182 -5.20 0.69 9.83
C GLU A 182 -5.31 0.90 11.34
N TYR A 183 -5.02 2.11 11.82
CA TYR A 183 -5.04 2.42 13.24
C TYR A 183 -6.42 2.73 13.79
N GLU A 184 -7.34 3.16 12.94
CA GLU A 184 -8.70 3.58 13.31
C GLU A 184 -9.76 2.67 12.70
N HIS A 185 -9.51 2.17 11.50
CA HIS A 185 -10.46 1.37 10.73
C HIS A 185 -9.89 -0.01 10.47
N PRO A 186 -10.51 -1.09 10.98
CA PRO A 186 -10.08 -2.46 10.71
C PRO A 186 -10.32 -2.85 9.25
N ILE A 187 -9.64 -3.90 8.79
CA ILE A 187 -9.90 -4.55 7.50
C ILE A 187 -11.41 -4.81 7.35
N ARG A 188 -11.97 -4.63 6.14
CA ARG A 188 -13.39 -4.90 5.84
C ARG A 188 -13.52 -5.86 4.67
N GLY A 189 -14.48 -6.78 4.76
CA GLY A 189 -14.85 -7.67 3.65
C GLY A 189 -15.70 -6.97 2.58
N ASP A 190 -16.48 -5.95 2.97
CA ASP A 190 -17.37 -5.15 2.12
C ASP A 190 -16.66 -3.88 1.60
N PHE A 191 -15.57 -4.06 0.86
CA PHE A 191 -14.73 -2.95 0.39
C PHE A 191 -15.45 -2.02 -0.61
N GLU A 192 -16.59 -2.40 -1.14
CA GLU A 192 -17.46 -1.51 -1.91
C GLU A 192 -17.86 -0.25 -1.14
N VAL A 193 -17.93 -0.31 0.20
CA VAL A 193 -18.30 0.84 1.03
C VAL A 193 -17.20 1.93 1.02
N PRO A 194 -15.93 1.66 1.38
CA PRO A 194 -14.86 2.66 1.22
C PRO A 194 -14.60 3.01 -0.24
N ALA A 195 -14.75 2.06 -1.18
CA ALA A 195 -14.58 2.35 -2.60
C ALA A 195 -15.61 3.36 -3.12
N ALA A 196 -16.86 3.29 -2.67
CA ALA A 196 -17.87 4.30 -3.02
C ALA A 196 -17.46 5.69 -2.54
N ALA A 197 -16.95 5.84 -1.30
CA ALA A 197 -16.45 7.12 -0.80
C ALA A 197 -15.25 7.65 -1.61
N ILE A 198 -14.34 6.76 -2.03
CA ILE A 198 -13.20 7.12 -2.88
C ILE A 198 -13.69 7.58 -4.26
N VAL A 199 -14.63 6.87 -4.86
CA VAL A 199 -15.22 7.24 -6.17
C VAL A 199 -16.00 8.55 -6.05
N ASP A 200 -16.80 8.76 -4.98
CA ASP A 200 -17.51 10.02 -4.73
C ASP A 200 -16.54 11.20 -4.70
N TRP A 201 -15.40 11.05 -4.01
CA TRP A 201 -14.35 12.05 -3.99
C TRP A 201 -13.73 12.27 -5.38
N VAL A 202 -13.45 11.22 -6.15
CA VAL A 202 -12.95 11.34 -7.52
C VAL A 202 -13.92 12.13 -8.40
N LEU A 203 -15.23 11.95 -8.23
CA LEU A 203 -16.25 12.69 -8.98
C LEU A 203 -16.27 14.19 -8.69
N THR A 204 -15.70 14.65 -7.58
CA THR A 204 -15.55 16.09 -7.29
C THR A 204 -14.38 16.73 -8.05
N ARG A 205 -13.49 15.93 -8.66
CA ARG A 205 -12.29 16.41 -9.34
C ARG A 205 -12.61 16.92 -10.74
N THR A 206 -11.99 18.01 -11.11
CA THR A 206 -12.12 18.60 -12.46
C THR A 206 -10.91 18.32 -13.37
N ASP A 207 -9.85 17.78 -12.79
CA ASP A 207 -8.54 17.57 -13.39
C ASP A 207 -8.26 16.11 -13.78
N VAL A 208 -9.27 15.23 -13.68
CA VAL A 208 -9.28 13.86 -14.19
C VAL A 208 -10.57 13.59 -14.96
N ASP A 209 -10.58 12.55 -15.78
CA ASP A 209 -11.79 12.09 -16.48
C ASP A 209 -12.58 11.14 -15.57
N THR A 210 -13.59 11.69 -14.94
CA THR A 210 -14.47 10.98 -14.00
C THR A 210 -15.40 9.96 -14.67
N THR A 211 -15.41 9.86 -16.00
CA THR A 211 -16.15 8.82 -16.75
C THR A 211 -15.29 7.58 -17.02
N ARG A 212 -13.96 7.65 -16.77
CA ARG A 212 -12.99 6.57 -16.99
C ARG A 212 -12.23 6.29 -15.72
N ILE A 213 -12.89 5.62 -14.77
CA ILE A 213 -12.34 5.23 -13.47
C ILE A 213 -12.01 3.75 -13.48
N GLY A 214 -10.75 3.41 -13.22
CA GLY A 214 -10.30 2.03 -13.02
C GLY A 214 -9.96 1.74 -11.57
N LEU A 215 -10.09 0.47 -11.17
CA LEU A 215 -9.55 -0.06 -9.92
C LEU A 215 -8.42 -1.03 -10.23
N TRP A 216 -7.34 -0.93 -9.48
CA TRP A 216 -6.23 -1.88 -9.50
C TRP A 216 -5.91 -2.30 -8.07
N GLY A 217 -5.69 -3.58 -7.86
CA GLY A 217 -5.30 -4.07 -6.55
C GLY A 217 -4.37 -5.27 -6.63
N VAL A 218 -3.45 -5.39 -5.65
CA VAL A 218 -2.49 -6.49 -5.54
C VAL A 218 -2.63 -7.22 -4.22
N SER A 219 -2.44 -8.54 -4.22
CA SER A 219 -2.56 -9.37 -3.02
C SER A 219 -3.94 -9.19 -2.36
N MET A 220 -4.05 -8.78 -1.09
CA MET A 220 -5.35 -8.44 -0.50
C MET A 220 -6.09 -7.38 -1.34
N GLY A 221 -5.40 -6.38 -1.89
CA GLY A 221 -5.98 -5.42 -2.83
C GLY A 221 -6.57 -6.08 -4.07
N GLY A 222 -5.98 -7.21 -4.52
CA GLY A 222 -6.50 -8.04 -5.61
C GLY A 222 -7.80 -8.78 -5.27
N TYR A 223 -8.16 -8.89 -3.98
CA TYR A 223 -9.49 -9.23 -3.51
C TYR A 223 -10.39 -7.99 -3.42
N LEU A 224 -9.89 -6.90 -2.84
CA LEU A 224 -10.66 -5.68 -2.55
C LEU A 224 -11.15 -4.99 -3.83
N ALA A 225 -10.30 -4.88 -4.85
CA ALA A 225 -10.65 -4.21 -6.10
C ALA A 225 -11.80 -4.90 -6.87
N PRO A 226 -11.78 -6.22 -7.15
CA PRO A 226 -12.90 -6.89 -7.81
C PRO A 226 -14.15 -6.94 -6.93
N ARG A 227 -14.02 -7.03 -5.60
CA ARG A 227 -15.12 -6.90 -4.67
C ARG A 227 -15.83 -5.55 -4.86
N ALA A 228 -15.08 -4.46 -4.83
CA ALA A 228 -15.62 -3.12 -5.04
C ALA A 228 -16.23 -2.95 -6.44
N ALA A 229 -15.54 -3.37 -7.50
CA ALA A 229 -16.01 -3.23 -8.87
C ALA A 229 -17.32 -4.00 -9.15
N ALA A 230 -17.61 -5.07 -8.43
CA ALA A 230 -18.88 -5.79 -8.56
C ALA A 230 -20.10 -4.94 -8.12
N PHE A 231 -19.90 -4.04 -7.15
CA PHE A 231 -20.97 -3.20 -6.59
C PHE A 231 -20.91 -1.76 -7.09
N GLU A 232 -19.72 -1.19 -7.27
CA GLU A 232 -19.51 0.20 -7.70
C GLU A 232 -19.57 0.33 -9.23
N LYS A 233 -20.73 0.67 -9.74
CA LYS A 233 -21.01 0.68 -11.20
C LYS A 233 -20.35 1.82 -11.97
N ARG A 234 -19.79 2.83 -11.27
CA ARG A 234 -19.04 3.92 -11.89
C ARG A 234 -17.60 3.52 -12.23
N VAL A 235 -17.13 2.39 -11.71
CA VAL A 235 -15.86 1.78 -12.09
C VAL A 235 -16.02 1.10 -13.44
N THR A 236 -15.18 1.49 -14.42
CA THR A 236 -15.24 1.03 -15.80
C THR A 236 -14.21 -0.05 -16.15
N ALA A 237 -13.19 -0.23 -15.30
CA ALA A 237 -12.17 -1.25 -15.46
C ALA A 237 -11.68 -1.74 -14.09
N CYS A 238 -11.31 -3.01 -13.99
CA CYS A 238 -10.74 -3.59 -12.78
C CYS A 238 -9.59 -4.53 -13.13
N ILE A 239 -8.48 -4.39 -12.40
CA ILE A 239 -7.30 -5.26 -12.50
C ILE A 239 -7.07 -5.85 -11.10
N ALA A 240 -7.16 -7.18 -11.01
CA ALA A 240 -6.88 -7.94 -9.79
C ALA A 240 -5.56 -8.72 -9.99
N LEU A 241 -4.54 -8.37 -9.20
CA LEU A 241 -3.24 -9.03 -9.28
C LEU A 241 -3.01 -9.89 -8.04
N ALA A 242 -2.89 -11.22 -8.23
CA ALA A 242 -2.58 -12.20 -7.19
C ALA A 242 -3.48 -12.09 -5.93
N GLY A 243 -4.75 -11.72 -6.10
CA GLY A 243 -5.72 -11.66 -5.01
C GLY A 243 -6.28 -13.04 -4.68
N PRO A 244 -6.47 -13.38 -3.39
CA PRO A 244 -7.19 -14.58 -3.02
C PRO A 244 -8.67 -14.43 -3.40
N PHE A 245 -9.26 -15.52 -3.87
CA PHE A 245 -10.71 -15.57 -4.12
C PHE A 245 -11.49 -15.65 -2.79
N ASP A 246 -10.89 -16.30 -1.80
CA ASP A 246 -11.41 -16.46 -0.45
C ASP A 246 -10.23 -16.52 0.54
N PHE A 247 -10.25 -15.63 1.55
CA PHE A 247 -9.17 -15.57 2.53
C PHE A 247 -9.16 -16.76 3.48
N GLN A 248 -10.33 -17.34 3.77
CA GLN A 248 -10.40 -18.50 4.64
C GLN A 248 -9.76 -19.72 4.01
N ASP A 249 -9.90 -19.89 2.69
CA ASP A 249 -9.31 -21.02 1.95
C ASP A 249 -7.76 -20.99 1.95
N ILE A 250 -7.17 -19.81 2.07
CA ILE A 250 -5.69 -19.66 2.08
C ILE A 250 -5.10 -19.49 3.47
N TRP A 251 -5.92 -19.32 4.52
CA TRP A 251 -5.48 -18.93 5.86
C TRP A 251 -4.34 -19.79 6.42
N ASP A 252 -4.49 -21.12 6.36
CA ASP A 252 -3.52 -22.04 6.94
C ASP A 252 -2.20 -22.09 6.16
N ASN A 253 -2.18 -21.59 4.91
CA ASN A 253 -0.99 -21.48 4.06
C ASN A 253 -0.29 -20.12 4.17
N LEU A 254 -0.89 -19.13 4.85
CA LEU A 254 -0.26 -17.84 5.05
C LEU A 254 0.96 -17.95 5.97
N PRO A 255 2.06 -17.23 5.70
CA PRO A 255 3.16 -17.08 6.64
C PRO A 255 2.68 -16.57 8.01
N GLU A 256 3.36 -16.96 9.08
CA GLU A 256 3.02 -16.52 10.44
C GLU A 256 2.97 -15.00 10.55
N LEU A 257 3.95 -14.29 9.99
CA LEU A 257 3.98 -12.83 9.98
C LEU A 257 2.77 -12.20 9.28
N SER A 258 2.30 -12.81 8.18
CA SER A 258 1.09 -12.32 7.49
C SER A 258 -0.18 -12.56 8.31
N ARG A 259 -0.30 -13.72 8.97
CA ARG A 259 -1.44 -13.99 9.87
C ARG A 259 -1.46 -13.02 11.06
N GLU A 260 -0.29 -12.73 11.62
CA GLU A 260 -0.19 -11.78 12.73
C GLU A 260 -0.49 -10.35 12.27
N THR A 261 -0.03 -9.95 11.09
CA THR A 261 -0.39 -8.67 10.47
C THR A 261 -1.90 -8.58 10.24
N PHE A 262 -2.53 -9.64 9.72
CA PHE A 262 -3.99 -9.67 9.52
C PHE A 262 -4.72 -9.52 10.86
N ARG A 263 -4.29 -10.25 11.92
CA ARG A 263 -4.88 -10.15 13.26
C ARG A 263 -4.86 -8.71 13.78
N VAL A 264 -3.70 -8.05 13.70
CA VAL A 264 -3.56 -6.68 14.19
C VAL A 264 -4.41 -5.71 13.37
N ARG A 265 -4.37 -5.81 12.04
CA ARG A 265 -5.09 -4.90 11.14
C ARG A 265 -6.59 -5.15 11.04
N SER A 266 -7.07 -6.31 11.43
CA SER A 266 -8.50 -6.60 11.62
C SER A 266 -8.99 -6.25 13.03
N HIS A 267 -8.10 -5.73 13.90
CA HIS A 267 -8.37 -5.44 15.32
C HIS A 267 -8.85 -6.65 16.12
N CYS A 268 -8.48 -7.86 15.70
CA CYS A 268 -8.80 -9.10 16.42
C CYS A 268 -7.84 -9.32 17.59
N ALA A 269 -8.36 -9.81 18.73
CA ALA A 269 -7.53 -10.07 19.90
C ALA A 269 -6.69 -11.35 19.75
N THR A 270 -7.20 -12.36 19.03
CA THR A 270 -6.55 -13.65 18.86
C THR A 270 -6.44 -14.09 17.40
N GLN A 271 -5.51 -15.02 17.11
CA GLN A 271 -5.39 -15.67 15.79
C GLN A 271 -6.67 -16.44 15.41
N HIS A 272 -7.36 -17.00 16.41
CA HIS A 272 -8.62 -17.73 16.20
C HIS A 272 -9.72 -16.78 15.71
N GLU A 273 -9.87 -15.62 16.34
CA GLU A 273 -10.80 -14.57 15.90
C GLU A 273 -10.44 -14.04 14.52
N ALA A 274 -9.15 -13.81 14.26
CA ALA A 274 -8.68 -13.36 12.95
C ALA A 274 -9.01 -14.37 11.84
N LYS A 275 -8.82 -15.67 12.10
CA LYS A 275 -9.22 -16.75 11.18
C LYS A 275 -10.72 -16.75 10.92
N ALA A 276 -11.53 -16.62 11.97
CA ALA A 276 -12.98 -16.52 11.81
C ALA A 276 -13.39 -15.26 11.03
N TYR A 277 -12.74 -14.12 11.31
CA TYR A 277 -12.98 -12.85 10.63
C TYR A 277 -12.62 -12.91 9.13
N SER A 278 -11.59 -13.68 8.76
CA SER A 278 -11.16 -13.82 7.37
C SER A 278 -12.26 -14.42 6.45
N ALA A 279 -13.23 -15.13 7.00
CA ALA A 279 -14.39 -15.66 6.26
C ALA A 279 -15.27 -14.55 5.64
N ALA A 280 -15.20 -13.32 6.18
CA ALA A 280 -15.89 -12.17 5.57
C ALA A 280 -15.23 -11.68 4.29
N LEU A 281 -13.97 -12.06 4.03
CA LEU A 281 -13.20 -11.67 2.85
C LEU A 281 -13.32 -12.77 1.78
N THR A 282 -14.45 -12.81 1.10
CA THR A 282 -14.75 -13.82 0.08
C THR A 282 -15.41 -13.21 -1.15
N LEU A 283 -15.07 -13.73 -2.33
CA LEU A 283 -15.73 -13.45 -3.61
C LEU A 283 -16.76 -14.54 -3.98
N LYS A 284 -17.06 -15.47 -3.07
CA LYS A 284 -18.10 -16.49 -3.22
C LYS A 284 -19.51 -15.85 -3.13
N GLY A 285 -20.53 -16.56 -3.59
CA GLY A 285 -21.93 -16.14 -3.47
C GLY A 285 -22.37 -15.11 -4.50
N GLU A 286 -23.07 -14.05 -4.07
CA GLU A 286 -23.72 -13.06 -4.95
C GLU A 286 -22.81 -12.35 -5.97
N LEU A 287 -21.50 -12.35 -5.72
CA LEU A 287 -20.54 -11.76 -6.65
C LEU A 287 -20.44 -12.52 -7.97
N ARG A 288 -20.69 -13.83 -7.96
CA ARG A 288 -20.66 -14.66 -9.15
C ARG A 288 -21.74 -14.25 -10.17
N ASP A 289 -22.88 -13.75 -9.69
CA ASP A 289 -24.04 -13.37 -10.51
C ASP A 289 -23.99 -11.89 -10.92
N ARG A 290 -23.15 -11.07 -10.28
CA ARG A 290 -22.98 -9.64 -10.59
C ARG A 290 -21.87 -9.34 -11.60
N SER A 291 -21.15 -10.36 -12.07
CA SER A 291 -19.97 -10.21 -12.94
C SER A 291 -20.33 -9.84 -14.39
N THR A 292 -20.61 -8.57 -14.62
CA THR A 292 -20.32 -7.92 -15.90
C THR A 292 -18.84 -7.50 -16.01
N VAL A 293 -18.06 -7.73 -14.97
CA VAL A 293 -16.61 -7.48 -14.93
C VAL A 293 -15.90 -8.65 -15.60
N ARG A 294 -15.26 -8.40 -16.75
CA ARG A 294 -14.38 -9.39 -17.37
C ARG A 294 -13.11 -9.46 -16.53
N PHE A 295 -12.93 -10.56 -15.81
CA PHE A 295 -11.67 -10.87 -15.13
C PHE A 295 -10.65 -11.33 -16.20
N SER A 296 -9.53 -10.61 -16.30
CA SER A 296 -8.33 -11.10 -16.99
C SER A 296 -7.34 -11.50 -15.88
N PHE A 297 -7.04 -12.78 -15.80
CA PHE A 297 -6.05 -13.36 -14.87
C PHE A 297 -4.68 -13.37 -15.54
#